data_92f3a05b883e825bb11ca38193302d7c
#
_entry.id   92f3a05b883e825bb11ca38193302d7c
#
_cell.length_a   1.000
_cell.length_b   1.000
_cell.length_c   1.000
_cell.angle_alpha   90.00
_cell.angle_beta   90.00
_cell.angle_gamma   90.00
#
_symmetry.space_group_name_H-M   'P 1'
#
loop_
_entity.id
_entity.type
_entity.pdbx_description
1 polymer ?
#
loop_
_entity_poly.entity_id
_entity_poly.type
_entity_poly.pdbx_seq_one_letter_code
_entity_poly.pdbx_strand_id
1 'polypeptide(L)'
;MTAAQVLDDIRSHGGSVTLIGDDLKLRIPKSAPRTLIEAVRTAKPELITLLRESPGADDDLEERAALVEYGAGVPREWAEGFARLDCSKPPPGYPLPRWHQIINDGGLFLDRWAHQAAGLGWTELDVFGVNPAAPLVRYDGMGLVPLIQGCRVISIAADRAQIKTRNGHTQTYSRRPHLDAVALWQLRDKN
;
A
#
# COMPACT_ATOMS: atom_id res chain seq x y z
N MET A 1 -26.50 -6.95 -9.85
CA MET A 1 -25.23 -6.57 -9.17
C MET A 1 -25.41 -5.14 -8.70
N THR A 2 -25.21 -4.84 -7.42
CA THR A 2 -25.38 -3.47 -6.89
C THR A 2 -24.16 -2.60 -7.21
N ALA A 3 -24.28 -1.27 -7.19
CA ALA A 3 -23.17 -0.35 -7.40
C ALA A 3 -22.00 -0.61 -6.43
N ALA A 4 -22.31 -0.95 -5.18
CA ALA A 4 -21.29 -1.31 -4.19
C ALA A 4 -20.53 -2.58 -4.57
N GLN A 5 -21.22 -3.62 -5.05
CA GLN A 5 -20.56 -4.84 -5.55
C GLN A 5 -19.68 -4.58 -6.78
N VAL A 6 -20.11 -3.68 -7.68
CA VAL A 6 -19.32 -3.29 -8.84
C VAL A 6 -18.03 -2.56 -8.40
N LEU A 7 -18.10 -1.69 -7.38
CA LEU A 7 -16.94 -1.02 -6.83
C LEU A 7 -15.95 -2.02 -6.19
N ASP A 8 -16.46 -2.98 -5.44
CA ASP A 8 -15.63 -4.01 -4.82
C ASP A 8 -14.97 -4.91 -5.87
N ASP A 9 -15.70 -5.24 -6.95
CA ASP A 9 -15.16 -6.01 -8.07
C ASP A 9 -14.07 -5.20 -8.83
N ILE A 10 -14.27 -3.90 -9.05
CA ILE A 10 -13.23 -3.04 -9.65
C ILE A 10 -11.97 -3.05 -8.79
N ARG A 11 -12.11 -2.86 -7.47
CA ARG A 11 -10.99 -2.85 -6.52
C ARG A 11 -10.29 -4.19 -6.46
N SER A 12 -11.02 -5.30 -6.44
CA SER A 12 -10.46 -6.65 -6.40
C SER A 12 -9.61 -7.00 -7.62
N HIS A 13 -9.89 -6.35 -8.78
CA HIS A 13 -9.10 -6.49 -9.99
C HIS A 13 -8.00 -5.42 -10.12
N GLY A 14 -7.71 -4.65 -9.06
CA GLY A 14 -6.68 -3.63 -9.06
C GLY A 14 -7.06 -2.38 -9.86
N GLY A 15 -8.36 -2.17 -10.08
CA GLY A 15 -8.90 -0.99 -10.73
C GLY A 15 -9.32 0.08 -9.75
N SER A 16 -9.57 1.28 -10.27
CA SER A 16 -10.20 2.40 -9.55
C SER A 16 -11.24 3.07 -10.42
N VAL A 17 -12.24 3.66 -9.78
CA VAL A 17 -13.22 4.54 -10.40
C VAL A 17 -13.29 5.84 -9.63
N THR A 18 -13.19 6.95 -10.33
CA THR A 18 -13.21 8.29 -9.74
C THR A 18 -14.29 9.11 -10.43
N LEU A 19 -14.98 9.94 -9.68
CA LEU A 19 -15.96 10.88 -10.22
C LEU A 19 -15.23 12.13 -10.72
N ILE A 20 -15.43 12.50 -12.00
CA ILE A 20 -14.93 13.75 -12.56
C ILE A 20 -16.12 14.56 -13.08
N GLY A 21 -16.55 15.55 -12.29
CA GLY A 21 -17.78 16.26 -12.57
C GLY A 21 -19.00 15.32 -12.53
N ASP A 22 -19.67 15.14 -13.64
CA ASP A 22 -20.81 14.23 -13.80
C ASP A 22 -20.46 12.92 -14.52
N ASP A 23 -19.17 12.63 -14.71
CA ASP A 23 -18.72 11.44 -15.41
C ASP A 23 -17.77 10.58 -14.55
N LEU A 24 -17.63 9.29 -14.91
CA LEU A 24 -16.75 8.34 -14.22
C LEU A 24 -15.47 8.14 -15.02
N LYS A 25 -14.35 8.35 -14.36
CA LYS A 25 -13.04 7.92 -14.85
C LYS A 25 -12.73 6.55 -14.30
N LEU A 26 -12.70 5.54 -15.17
CA LEU A 26 -12.39 4.17 -14.83
C LEU A 26 -10.93 3.87 -15.20
N ARG A 27 -10.17 3.36 -14.23
CA ARG A 27 -8.85 2.75 -14.43
C ARG A 27 -8.96 1.28 -14.08
N ILE A 28 -8.74 0.39 -15.04
CA ILE A 28 -8.70 -1.06 -14.82
C ILE A 28 -7.52 -1.66 -15.61
N PRO A 29 -6.88 -2.73 -15.08
CA PRO A 29 -5.85 -3.47 -15.79
C PRO A 29 -6.41 -4.09 -17.08
N LYS A 30 -5.56 -4.29 -18.08
CA LYS A 30 -5.95 -4.95 -19.35
C LYS A 30 -6.44 -6.39 -19.16
N SER A 31 -6.10 -7.01 -18.03
CA SER A 31 -6.52 -8.35 -17.65
C SER A 31 -7.92 -8.43 -17.04
N ALA A 32 -8.57 -7.29 -16.76
CA ALA A 32 -9.90 -7.28 -16.18
C ALA A 32 -10.97 -7.87 -17.14
N PRO A 33 -11.94 -8.64 -16.63
CA PRO A 33 -12.97 -9.24 -17.46
C PRO A 33 -13.84 -8.17 -18.14
N ARG A 34 -14.23 -8.42 -19.39
CA ARG A 34 -15.15 -7.51 -20.12
C ARG A 34 -16.49 -7.32 -19.43
N THR A 35 -16.96 -8.34 -18.74
CA THR A 35 -18.19 -8.32 -17.93
C THR A 35 -18.15 -7.25 -16.84
N LEU A 36 -16.97 -6.93 -16.30
CA LEU A 36 -16.81 -5.86 -15.32
C LEU A 36 -17.05 -4.48 -15.96
N ILE A 37 -16.57 -4.28 -17.19
CA ILE A 37 -16.78 -3.01 -17.93
C ILE A 37 -18.28 -2.82 -18.24
N GLU A 38 -18.96 -3.89 -18.61
CA GLU A 38 -20.41 -3.86 -18.86
C GLU A 38 -21.20 -3.59 -17.58
N ALA A 39 -20.78 -4.19 -16.47
CA ALA A 39 -21.37 -3.95 -15.16
C ALA A 39 -21.22 -2.48 -14.73
N VAL A 40 -20.03 -1.88 -14.94
CA VAL A 40 -19.79 -0.46 -14.68
C VAL A 40 -20.69 0.44 -15.53
N ARG A 41 -20.86 0.12 -16.83
CA ARG A 41 -21.74 0.89 -17.72
C ARG A 41 -23.18 0.83 -17.27
N THR A 42 -23.66 -0.37 -16.89
CA THR A 42 -25.03 -0.57 -16.43
C THR A 42 -25.32 0.11 -15.10
N ALA A 43 -24.36 0.05 -14.15
CA ALA A 43 -24.48 0.66 -12.83
C ALA A 43 -23.99 2.14 -12.78
N LYS A 44 -23.66 2.75 -13.91
CA LYS A 44 -23.08 4.11 -13.95
C LYS A 44 -23.88 5.15 -13.16
N PRO A 45 -25.21 5.28 -13.29
CA PRO A 45 -25.97 6.25 -12.52
C PRO A 45 -25.89 6.03 -11.02
N GLU A 46 -26.02 4.75 -10.60
CA GLU A 46 -25.96 4.36 -9.20
C GLU A 46 -24.54 4.55 -8.62
N LEU A 47 -23.51 4.27 -9.44
CA LEU A 47 -22.11 4.52 -9.05
C LEU A 47 -21.83 6.02 -8.86
N ILE A 48 -22.38 6.88 -9.72
CA ILE A 48 -22.26 8.33 -9.58
C ILE A 48 -22.93 8.79 -8.28
N THR A 49 -24.12 8.30 -7.98
CA THR A 49 -24.83 8.64 -6.75
C THR A 49 -24.06 8.15 -5.53
N LEU A 50 -23.58 6.90 -5.54
CA LEU A 50 -22.83 6.30 -4.45
C LEU A 50 -21.50 7.06 -4.19
N LEU A 51 -20.78 7.44 -5.23
CA LEU A 51 -19.53 8.20 -5.12
C LEU A 51 -19.76 9.65 -4.70
N ARG A 52 -20.93 10.24 -5.03
CA ARG A 52 -21.33 11.56 -4.51
C ARG A 52 -21.75 11.52 -3.04
N GLU A 53 -22.43 10.45 -2.62
CA GLU A 53 -22.86 10.26 -1.24
C GLU A 53 -21.73 9.77 -0.31
N SER A 54 -20.65 9.25 -0.90
CA SER A 54 -19.38 8.93 -0.23
C SER A 54 -18.24 9.82 -0.77
N PRO A 55 -18.36 11.15 -0.70
CA PRO A 55 -17.25 12.02 -1.04
C PRO A 55 -16.19 11.80 0.02
N GLY A 56 -15.04 11.26 -0.35
CA GLY A 56 -13.96 11.36 0.57
C GLY A 56 -12.92 10.23 0.59
N ALA A 57 -13.20 9.00 0.15
CA ALA A 57 -12.17 7.97 0.27
C ALA A 57 -10.95 8.24 -0.63
N ASP A 58 -11.18 8.81 -1.83
CA ASP A 58 -10.09 9.18 -2.74
C ASP A 58 -9.57 10.59 -2.40
N ASP A 59 -10.44 11.54 -2.00
CA ASP A 59 -10.05 12.88 -1.59
C ASP A 59 -9.26 12.84 -0.27
N ASP A 60 -9.71 12.04 0.70
CA ASP A 60 -8.98 11.82 1.97
C ASP A 60 -7.63 11.12 1.73
N LEU A 61 -7.55 10.21 0.76
CA LEU A 61 -6.30 9.56 0.37
C LEU A 61 -5.35 10.55 -0.28
N GLU A 62 -5.87 11.37 -1.19
CA GLU A 62 -5.13 12.42 -1.89
C GLU A 62 -4.59 13.46 -0.91
N GLU A 63 -5.43 13.94 0.02
CA GLU A 63 -5.02 14.89 1.06
C GLU A 63 -3.95 14.28 1.98
N ARG A 64 -4.14 13.04 2.44
CA ARG A 64 -3.13 12.35 3.25
C ARG A 64 -1.84 12.13 2.50
N ALA A 65 -1.90 11.75 1.22
CA ALA A 65 -0.71 11.60 0.40
C ALA A 65 0.02 12.93 0.22
N ALA A 66 -0.70 14.03 -0.03
CA ALA A 66 -0.11 15.36 -0.12
C ALA A 66 0.55 15.80 1.19
N LEU A 67 -0.09 15.56 2.33
CA LEU A 67 0.49 15.86 3.65
C LEU A 67 1.79 15.09 3.90
N VAL A 68 1.84 13.81 3.51
CA VAL A 68 3.03 12.97 3.64
C VAL A 68 4.14 13.42 2.67
N GLU A 69 3.79 13.70 1.41
CA GLU A 69 4.73 14.18 0.40
C GLU A 69 5.42 15.47 0.85
N TYR A 70 4.65 16.48 1.27
CA TYR A 70 5.18 17.75 1.73
C TYR A 70 5.88 17.64 3.09
N GLY A 71 5.30 16.87 4.03
CA GLY A 71 5.82 16.75 5.39
C GLY A 71 7.12 15.98 5.47
N ALA A 72 7.24 14.86 4.76
CA ALA A 72 8.44 14.01 4.74
C ALA A 72 9.36 14.30 3.54
N GLY A 73 8.93 15.13 2.57
CA GLY A 73 9.68 15.44 1.36
C GLY A 73 9.95 14.22 0.46
N VAL A 74 9.08 13.22 0.52
CA VAL A 74 9.27 11.95 -0.21
C VAL A 74 8.61 12.00 -1.59
N PRO A 75 9.02 11.14 -2.55
CA PRO A 75 8.36 11.02 -3.85
C PRO A 75 6.87 10.69 -3.70
N ARG A 76 6.06 11.18 -4.64
CA ARG A 76 4.60 11.03 -4.62
C ARG A 76 4.13 9.58 -4.47
N GLU A 77 4.74 8.64 -5.20
CA GLU A 77 4.38 7.22 -5.15
C GLU A 77 4.55 6.64 -3.73
N TRP A 78 5.58 7.09 -3.01
CA TRP A 78 5.85 6.67 -1.63
C TRP A 78 4.82 7.24 -0.65
N ALA A 79 4.46 8.51 -0.86
CA ALA A 79 3.43 9.17 -0.06
C ALA A 79 2.07 8.49 -0.26
N GLU A 80 1.69 8.15 -1.48
CA GLU A 80 0.48 7.40 -1.79
C GLU A 80 0.50 5.99 -1.21
N GLY A 81 1.65 5.29 -1.31
CA GLY A 81 1.83 3.97 -0.69
C GLY A 81 1.58 4.01 0.81
N PHE A 82 2.12 5.00 1.50
CA PHE A 82 1.91 5.19 2.93
C PHE A 82 0.48 5.64 3.26
N ALA A 83 -0.09 6.57 2.50
CA ALA A 83 -1.44 7.07 2.72
C ALA A 83 -2.52 5.97 2.61
N ARG A 84 -2.26 4.89 1.87
CA ARG A 84 -3.14 3.71 1.80
C ARG A 84 -3.19 2.91 3.10
N LEU A 85 -2.22 3.10 4.00
CA LEU A 85 -2.23 2.48 5.33
C LEU A 85 -3.17 3.25 6.27
N ASP A 86 -4.48 3.07 6.10
CA ASP A 86 -5.49 3.74 6.90
C ASP A 86 -5.50 3.18 8.33
N CYS A 87 -5.20 4.05 9.30
CA CYS A 87 -5.15 3.67 10.71
C CYS A 87 -6.49 3.18 11.28
N SER A 88 -7.60 3.59 10.68
CA SER A 88 -8.94 3.20 11.11
C SER A 88 -9.40 1.85 10.52
N LYS A 89 -8.71 1.36 9.48
CA LYS A 89 -9.12 0.18 8.70
C LYS A 89 -7.99 -0.86 8.60
N PRO A 90 -7.71 -1.59 9.69
CA PRO A 90 -6.72 -2.67 9.63
C PRO A 90 -7.17 -3.76 8.65
N PRO A 91 -6.25 -4.40 7.93
CA PRO A 91 -6.57 -5.55 7.11
C PRO A 91 -7.17 -6.69 7.94
N PRO A 92 -7.98 -7.58 7.33
CA PRO A 92 -8.53 -8.75 8.01
C PRO A 92 -7.44 -9.57 8.71
N GLY A 93 -7.68 -9.91 9.98
CA GLY A 93 -6.75 -10.70 10.79
C GLY A 93 -5.64 -9.89 11.48
N TYR A 94 -5.58 -8.56 11.29
CA TYR A 94 -4.63 -7.70 11.98
C TYR A 94 -5.26 -7.06 13.23
N PRO A 95 -4.73 -7.32 14.43
CA PRO A 95 -5.12 -6.59 15.62
C PRO A 95 -4.78 -5.09 15.49
N LEU A 96 -5.70 -4.22 15.90
CA LEU A 96 -5.54 -2.77 15.81
C LEU A 96 -4.22 -2.25 16.40
N PRO A 97 -3.73 -2.70 17.57
CA PRO A 97 -2.44 -2.25 18.11
C PRO A 97 -1.26 -2.58 17.20
N ARG A 98 -1.29 -3.75 16.55
CA ARG A 98 -0.25 -4.15 15.60
C ARG A 98 -0.32 -3.31 14.33
N TRP A 99 -1.52 -3.00 13.86
CA TRP A 99 -1.73 -2.13 12.72
C TRP A 99 -1.18 -0.72 12.95
N HIS A 100 -1.48 -0.13 14.10
CA HIS A 100 -0.92 1.16 14.50
C HIS A 100 0.62 1.13 14.58
N GLN A 101 1.21 0.03 15.05
CA GLN A 101 2.66 -0.12 15.07
C GLN A 101 3.25 -0.14 13.65
N ILE A 102 2.60 -0.83 12.70
CA ILE A 102 3.02 -0.85 11.29
C ILE A 102 3.00 0.55 10.69
N ILE A 103 1.94 1.32 10.94
CA ILE A 103 1.83 2.69 10.43
C ILE A 103 2.92 3.59 11.04
N ASN A 104 3.14 3.48 12.35
CA ASN A 104 4.20 4.23 13.02
C ASN A 104 5.60 3.87 12.46
N ASP A 105 5.87 2.58 12.29
CA ASP A 105 7.14 2.11 11.70
C ASP A 105 7.31 2.61 10.27
N GLY A 106 6.21 2.69 9.51
CA GLY A 106 6.18 3.25 8.15
C GLY A 106 6.54 4.74 8.12
N GLY A 107 5.94 5.53 9.00
CA GLY A 107 6.26 6.96 9.14
C GLY A 107 7.74 7.17 9.49
N LEU A 108 8.25 6.46 10.48
CA LEU A 108 9.66 6.53 10.88
C LEU A 108 10.62 6.07 9.77
N PHE A 109 10.19 5.11 8.94
CA PHE A 109 10.97 4.69 7.79
C PHE A 109 11.02 5.79 6.72
N LEU A 110 9.90 6.42 6.41
CA LEU A 110 9.83 7.52 5.45
C LEU A 110 10.75 8.66 5.87
N ASP A 111 10.62 9.14 7.08
CA ASP A 111 11.42 10.27 7.59
C ASP A 111 12.93 10.02 7.50
N ARG A 112 13.35 8.78 7.69
CA ARG A 112 14.79 8.49 7.84
C ARG A 112 15.42 7.88 6.60
N TRP A 113 14.69 7.10 5.84
CA TRP A 113 15.26 6.19 4.84
C TRP A 113 14.70 6.36 3.43
N ALA A 114 13.57 7.05 3.22
CA ALA A 114 12.88 7.08 1.94
C ALA A 114 13.79 7.56 0.79
N HIS A 115 14.50 8.67 0.97
CA HIS A 115 15.39 9.20 -0.05
C HIS A 115 16.52 8.24 -0.41
N GLN A 116 17.13 7.62 0.62
CA GLN A 116 18.20 6.65 0.39
C GLN A 116 17.66 5.40 -0.28
N ALA A 117 16.50 4.89 0.13
CA ALA A 117 15.87 3.72 -0.43
C ALA A 117 15.48 3.95 -1.91
N ALA A 118 14.88 5.10 -2.23
CA ALA A 118 14.58 5.49 -3.60
C ALA A 118 15.85 5.56 -4.47
N GLY A 119 16.93 6.16 -3.96
CA GLY A 119 18.24 6.18 -4.63
C GLY A 119 18.87 4.81 -4.83
N LEU A 120 18.50 3.82 -4.02
CA LEU A 120 18.91 2.41 -4.15
C LEU A 120 17.99 1.59 -5.07
N GLY A 121 17.00 2.24 -5.71
CA GLY A 121 16.05 1.60 -6.61
C GLY A 121 14.97 0.78 -5.88
N TRP A 122 14.66 1.13 -4.62
CA TRP A 122 13.51 0.57 -3.93
C TRP A 122 12.23 1.28 -4.37
N THR A 123 11.13 0.55 -4.36
CA THR A 123 9.79 1.07 -4.64
C THR A 123 8.94 1.10 -3.37
N GLU A 124 7.79 1.73 -3.43
CA GLU A 124 6.79 1.72 -2.37
C GLU A 124 6.35 0.29 -2.01
N LEU A 125 6.31 -0.62 -2.99
CA LEU A 125 5.99 -2.03 -2.76
C LEU A 125 7.04 -2.73 -1.90
N ASP A 126 8.32 -2.44 -2.11
CA ASP A 126 9.38 -3.00 -1.29
C ASP A 126 9.23 -2.62 0.18
N VAL A 127 8.71 -1.45 0.46
CA VAL A 127 8.62 -0.87 1.81
C VAL A 127 7.30 -1.19 2.48
N PHE A 128 6.18 -0.95 1.79
CA PHE A 128 4.84 -1.07 2.37
C PHE A 128 4.15 -2.38 2.01
N GLY A 129 4.60 -3.04 0.93
CA GLY A 129 3.95 -4.25 0.43
C GLY A 129 2.51 -3.98 -0.01
N VAL A 130 2.19 -2.75 -0.38
CA VAL A 130 0.83 -2.34 -0.73
C VAL A 130 0.51 -2.82 -2.12
N ASN A 131 -0.28 -3.88 -2.19
CA ASN A 131 -0.98 -4.24 -3.41
C ASN A 131 -2.30 -3.43 -3.45
N PRO A 132 -2.55 -2.60 -4.48
CA PRO A 132 -3.81 -1.86 -4.60
C PRO A 132 -5.05 -2.74 -4.55
N ALA A 133 -4.96 -3.99 -5.03
CA ALA A 133 -6.06 -4.95 -5.00
C ALA A 133 -6.23 -5.66 -3.66
N ALA A 134 -5.17 -5.80 -2.87
CA ALA A 134 -5.19 -6.53 -1.60
C ALA A 134 -4.07 -6.03 -0.68
N PRO A 135 -4.21 -4.82 -0.10
CA PRO A 135 -3.19 -4.26 0.76
C PRO A 135 -2.98 -5.16 1.98
N LEU A 136 -1.77 -5.64 2.18
CA LEU A 136 -1.34 -6.42 3.34
C LEU A 136 -2.13 -7.71 3.61
N VAL A 137 -2.61 -8.40 2.58
CA VAL A 137 -3.42 -9.63 2.73
C VAL A 137 -2.59 -10.80 3.24
N ARG A 138 -1.28 -10.85 2.94
CA ARG A 138 -0.41 -11.94 3.35
C ARG A 138 0.86 -11.41 4.02
N TYR A 139 1.28 -12.08 5.06
CA TYR A 139 2.53 -11.77 5.77
C TYR A 139 3.77 -12.00 4.90
N ASP A 140 3.71 -12.94 4.00
CA ASP A 140 4.75 -13.36 3.06
C ASP A 140 4.83 -12.50 1.79
N GLY A 141 3.80 -11.70 1.50
CA GLY A 141 3.75 -10.75 0.38
C GLY A 141 3.93 -9.28 0.78
N MET A 142 4.28 -9.02 2.03
CA MET A 142 4.40 -7.66 2.60
C MET A 142 5.77 -7.05 2.35
N GLY A 143 5.82 -5.71 2.35
CA GLY A 143 7.04 -4.95 2.35
C GLY A 143 7.86 -5.07 3.64
N LEU A 144 8.88 -4.22 3.75
CA LEU A 144 9.80 -4.22 4.89
C LEU A 144 9.14 -3.76 6.19
N VAL A 145 8.25 -2.78 6.14
CA VAL A 145 7.66 -2.14 7.33
C VAL A 145 6.99 -3.15 8.28
N PRO A 146 6.16 -4.09 7.83
CA PRO A 146 5.59 -5.10 8.71
C PRO A 146 6.60 -6.00 9.43
N LEU A 147 7.83 -6.08 8.94
CA LEU A 147 8.91 -6.85 9.54
C LEU A 147 9.66 -6.08 10.63
N ILE A 148 9.56 -4.75 10.65
CA ILE A 148 10.25 -3.89 11.63
C ILE A 148 9.70 -4.15 13.04
N GLN A 149 8.39 -4.25 13.21
CA GLN A 149 7.72 -4.60 14.48
C GLN A 149 8.19 -3.77 15.68
N GLY A 150 8.33 -2.45 15.49
CA GLY A 150 8.84 -1.55 16.52
C GLY A 150 10.33 -1.70 16.81
N CYS A 151 11.06 -2.43 15.99
CA CYS A 151 12.52 -2.49 16.00
C CYS A 151 13.09 -1.33 15.16
N ARG A 152 14.41 -1.23 15.10
CA ARG A 152 15.07 -0.10 14.42
C ARG A 152 15.78 -0.57 13.16
N VAL A 153 15.45 0.01 12.02
CA VAL A 153 16.28 -0.10 10.81
C VAL A 153 17.59 0.64 11.05
N ILE A 154 18.71 -0.02 10.86
CA ILE A 154 20.06 0.53 11.13
C ILE A 154 20.87 0.74 9.85
N SER A 155 20.57 0.00 8.78
CA SER A 155 21.17 0.23 7.46
C SER A 155 20.31 -0.35 6.36
N ILE A 156 20.43 0.21 5.17
CA ILE A 156 19.83 -0.30 3.94
C ILE A 156 20.86 -0.31 2.81
N ALA A 157 20.72 -1.25 1.89
CA ALA A 157 21.48 -1.37 0.65
C ALA A 157 20.54 -1.80 -0.47
N ALA A 158 20.98 -1.83 -1.73
CA ALA A 158 20.12 -2.16 -2.86
C ALA A 158 19.43 -3.53 -2.72
N ASP A 159 20.11 -4.49 -2.07
CA ASP A 159 19.65 -5.88 -1.94
C ASP A 159 19.23 -6.29 -0.53
N ARG A 160 19.35 -5.41 0.46
CA ARG A 160 19.13 -5.78 1.86
C ARG A 160 18.80 -4.62 2.79
N ALA A 161 18.16 -5.00 3.92
CA ALA A 161 17.98 -4.14 5.09
C ALA A 161 18.50 -4.82 6.36
N GLN A 162 19.02 -4.05 7.29
CA GLN A 162 19.41 -4.52 8.61
C GLN A 162 18.52 -3.89 9.68
N ILE A 163 17.96 -4.73 10.52
CA ILE A 163 17.07 -4.33 11.61
C ILE A 163 17.69 -4.76 12.93
N LYS A 164 17.84 -3.80 13.84
CA LYS A 164 18.27 -4.07 15.22
C LYS A 164 17.05 -4.39 16.06
N THR A 165 16.98 -5.62 16.56
CA THR A 165 15.87 -6.08 17.40
C THR A 165 15.94 -5.45 18.80
N ARG A 166 14.85 -5.54 19.55
CA ARG A 166 14.78 -5.05 20.95
C ARG A 166 15.82 -5.70 21.86
N ASN A 167 16.19 -6.94 21.57
CA ASN A 167 17.22 -7.68 22.31
C ASN A 167 18.65 -7.34 21.87
N GLY A 168 18.83 -6.32 21.02
CA GLY A 168 20.14 -5.87 20.57
C GLY A 168 20.74 -6.68 19.41
N HIS A 169 20.11 -7.76 18.97
CA HIS A 169 20.57 -8.54 17.81
C HIS A 169 20.31 -7.81 16.51
N THR A 170 21.17 -8.02 15.53
CA THR A 170 20.95 -7.51 14.16
C THR A 170 20.44 -8.65 13.30
N GLN A 171 19.30 -8.42 12.67
CA GLN A 171 18.73 -9.29 11.64
C GLN A 171 18.96 -8.64 10.28
N THR A 172 19.36 -9.44 9.28
CA THR A 172 19.53 -8.99 7.90
C THR A 172 18.46 -9.61 7.04
N TYR A 173 17.70 -8.78 6.36
CA TYR A 173 16.69 -9.19 5.40
C TYR A 173 17.20 -8.90 3.99
N SER A 174 17.18 -9.91 3.12
CA SER A 174 17.47 -9.76 1.69
C SER A 174 16.21 -9.36 0.96
N ARG A 175 16.33 -8.34 0.10
CA ARG A 175 15.31 -7.98 -0.87
C ARG A 175 15.28 -9.01 -1.98
N ARG A 176 14.10 -9.45 -2.35
CA ARG A 176 13.88 -10.33 -3.50
C ARG A 176 13.37 -9.50 -4.68
N PRO A 177 13.83 -9.75 -5.90
CA PRO A 177 13.21 -9.14 -7.06
C PRO A 177 11.73 -9.52 -7.14
N HIS A 178 10.90 -8.62 -7.64
CA HIS A 178 9.46 -8.81 -7.83
C HIS A 178 9.21 -9.89 -8.88
N LEU A 179 9.16 -11.13 -8.47
CA LEU A 179 8.77 -12.26 -9.28
C LEU A 179 7.67 -13.03 -8.53
N ASP A 180 6.45 -12.94 -9.08
CA ASP A 180 5.32 -13.81 -8.81
C ASP A 180 5.01 -14.14 -7.34
N ALA A 181 4.30 -13.26 -6.65
CA ALA A 181 3.57 -13.52 -5.39
C ALA A 181 4.39 -14.10 -4.22
N VAL A 182 5.70 -13.96 -4.23
CA VAL A 182 6.60 -14.42 -3.18
C VAL A 182 6.95 -13.27 -2.25
N ALA A 183 7.28 -13.56 -1.00
CA ALA A 183 7.74 -12.59 0.00
C ALA A 183 8.82 -11.68 -0.58
N LEU A 184 8.62 -10.35 -0.47
CA LEU A 184 9.57 -9.34 -0.97
C LEU A 184 10.88 -9.35 -0.18
N TRP A 185 10.84 -9.89 1.04
CA TRP A 185 11.97 -9.95 1.96
C TRP A 185 12.16 -11.34 2.54
N GLN A 186 13.40 -11.74 2.69
CA GLN A 186 13.78 -12.99 3.32
C GLN A 186 14.82 -12.73 4.41
N LEU A 187 14.57 -13.27 5.60
CA LEU A 187 15.55 -13.28 6.67
C LEU A 187 16.77 -14.11 6.22
N ARG A 188 17.97 -13.52 6.30
CA ARG A 188 19.22 -14.27 6.10
C ARG A 188 19.55 -14.99 7.39
N ASP A 189 19.68 -16.29 7.31
CA ASP A 189 20.28 -17.06 8.40
C ASP A 189 21.72 -16.60 8.61
N LYS A 190 22.11 -16.50 9.88
CA LYS A 190 23.51 -16.26 10.21
C LYS A 190 24.28 -17.54 9.87
N ASN A 191 25.10 -17.51 8.82
CA ASN A 191 26.21 -18.45 8.68
C ASN A 191 27.27 -18.10 9.70
#